data_9c72b9e667add659c27157c93802beb1
#
_entry.id   9c72b9e667add659c27157c93802beb1
#
_cell.length_a   1.000
_cell.length_b   1.000
_cell.length_c   1.000
_cell.angle_alpha   90.00
_cell.angle_beta   90.00
_cell.angle_gamma   90.00
#
_symmetry.space_group_name_H-M   'P 1'
#
loop_
_entity.id
_entity.type
_entity.pdbx_description
1 polymer ?
#
loop_
_entity_poly.entity_id
_entity_poly.type
_entity_poly.pdbx_seq_one_letter_code
_entity_poly.pdbx_strand_id
1 'polypeptide(L)'
;NNFKVLYDGAQKMGYKDCHTGRMGINSMPRDGRNACLQLGFCFQGCKSGAKWSAGYTEIPKAEKTGNFELRTEAHVVQITHNKSGKVDGVVYVDKDGNQQKQKARIVAVAGNSIETPRLLLMSNTSMYPDGLSNSAGQVGKNYMRHLTASIYALMDKPVNMHRGTTMAGIITDESINDPSRGFVGGY
;
A
#
# COMPACT_ATOMS: atom_id res chain seq x y z
N ASN A 1 13.92 -22.71 -8.96
CA ASN A 1 12.90 -21.88 -8.34
C ASN A 1 12.45 -20.79 -9.30
N ASN A 2 11.38 -20.06 -8.95
CA ASN A 2 10.78 -19.03 -9.79
C ASN A 2 11.80 -17.95 -10.26
N PHE A 3 12.61 -17.43 -9.35
CA PHE A 3 13.65 -16.45 -9.69
C PHE A 3 14.63 -16.98 -10.73
N LYS A 4 15.09 -18.23 -10.59
CA LYS A 4 16.04 -18.81 -11.56
C LYS A 4 15.44 -18.88 -12.96
N VAL A 5 14.17 -19.24 -13.10
CA VAL A 5 13.48 -19.28 -14.40
C VAL A 5 13.43 -17.88 -15.03
N LEU A 6 13.05 -16.87 -14.26
CA LEU A 6 13.05 -15.48 -14.72
C LEU A 6 14.45 -15.03 -15.14
N TYR A 7 15.45 -15.29 -14.29
CA TYR A 7 16.84 -14.91 -14.54
C TYR A 7 17.40 -15.57 -15.82
N ASP A 8 17.23 -16.89 -15.95
CA ASP A 8 17.68 -17.61 -17.12
C ASP A 8 17.00 -17.12 -18.41
N GLY A 9 15.71 -16.77 -18.31
CA GLY A 9 14.96 -16.17 -19.43
C GLY A 9 15.47 -14.78 -19.78
N ALA A 10 15.68 -13.92 -18.79
CA ALA A 10 16.21 -12.59 -18.97
C ALA A 10 17.59 -12.61 -19.67
N GLN A 11 18.49 -13.48 -19.20
CA GLN A 11 19.81 -13.63 -19.83
C GLN A 11 19.73 -14.08 -21.31
N LYS A 12 18.83 -15.02 -21.64
CA LYS A 12 18.61 -15.46 -23.02
C LYS A 12 18.09 -14.34 -23.92
N MET A 13 17.32 -13.41 -23.37
CA MET A 13 16.81 -12.24 -24.09
C MET A 13 17.79 -11.07 -24.14
N GLY A 14 18.95 -11.18 -23.50
CA GLY A 14 19.98 -10.14 -23.50
C GLY A 14 19.83 -9.07 -22.42
N TYR A 15 18.89 -9.23 -21.50
CA TYR A 15 18.75 -8.34 -20.34
C TYR A 15 19.91 -8.53 -19.37
N LYS A 16 20.43 -7.43 -18.84
CA LYS A 16 21.63 -7.39 -18.00
C LYS A 16 21.30 -7.18 -16.52
N ASP A 17 20.22 -6.48 -16.23
CA ASP A 17 19.81 -6.09 -14.89
C ASP A 17 18.58 -6.88 -14.43
N CYS A 18 18.79 -8.16 -14.14
CA CYS A 18 17.80 -9.03 -13.53
C CYS A 18 18.24 -9.44 -12.13
N HIS A 19 17.49 -9.03 -11.11
CA HIS A 19 17.82 -9.30 -9.72
C HIS A 19 16.59 -9.62 -8.89
N THR A 20 16.76 -10.01 -7.62
CA THR A 20 15.64 -10.22 -6.70
C THR A 20 14.96 -8.90 -6.39
N GLY A 21 13.63 -8.87 -6.48
CA GLY A 21 12.84 -7.69 -6.12
C GLY A 21 13.03 -7.30 -4.65
N ARG A 22 13.06 -5.99 -4.39
CA ARG A 22 13.10 -5.48 -3.02
C ARG A 22 11.71 -5.58 -2.40
N MET A 23 11.62 -6.31 -1.29
CA MET A 23 10.38 -6.45 -0.53
C MET A 23 10.66 -6.18 0.95
N GLY A 24 9.68 -5.63 1.66
CA GLY A 24 9.75 -5.45 3.11
C GLY A 24 9.62 -6.77 3.87
N ILE A 25 10.52 -7.72 3.60
CA ILE A 25 10.50 -9.08 4.17
C ILE A 25 11.85 -9.37 4.83
N ASN A 26 11.84 -9.79 6.08
CA ASN A 26 13.05 -10.18 6.79
C ASN A 26 13.69 -11.43 6.15
N SER A 27 14.92 -11.31 5.67
CA SER A 27 15.73 -12.46 5.24
C SER A 27 16.42 -13.16 6.42
N MET A 28 16.57 -12.46 7.53
CA MET A 28 17.05 -12.99 8.83
C MET A 28 16.16 -12.43 9.95
N PRO A 29 16.15 -13.04 11.14
CA PRO A 29 15.37 -12.52 12.28
C PRO A 29 15.78 -11.06 12.58
N ARG A 30 14.77 -10.20 12.77
CA ARG A 30 14.96 -8.77 13.06
C ARG A 30 13.78 -8.20 13.83
N ASP A 31 14.04 -7.34 14.82
CA ASP A 31 13.01 -6.64 15.60
C ASP A 31 11.98 -7.61 16.25
N GLY A 32 12.44 -8.75 16.76
CA GLY A 32 11.58 -9.77 17.35
C GLY A 32 10.72 -10.54 16.34
N ARG A 33 10.91 -10.31 15.03
CA ARG A 33 10.21 -11.01 13.95
C ARG A 33 11.11 -12.04 13.28
N ASN A 34 10.54 -13.16 12.88
CA ASN A 34 11.27 -14.25 12.25
C ASN A 34 11.74 -13.91 10.83
N ALA A 35 12.66 -14.71 10.31
CA ALA A 35 13.00 -14.73 8.89
C ALA A 35 11.87 -15.31 8.05
N CYS A 36 11.88 -15.01 6.74
CA CYS A 36 10.95 -15.59 5.79
C CYS A 36 11.12 -17.11 5.68
N LEU A 37 10.03 -17.83 5.81
CA LEU A 37 9.97 -19.28 5.62
C LEU A 37 9.67 -19.71 4.18
N GLN A 38 9.59 -18.75 3.25
CA GLN A 38 9.33 -18.95 1.82
C GLN A 38 8.08 -19.80 1.53
N LEU A 39 6.99 -19.50 2.24
CA LEU A 39 5.72 -20.24 2.12
C LEU A 39 4.80 -19.75 0.98
N GLY A 40 5.14 -18.67 0.30
CA GLY A 40 4.36 -18.12 -0.81
C GLY A 40 3.07 -17.39 -0.43
N PHE A 41 2.78 -17.20 0.86
CA PHE A 41 1.53 -16.57 1.36
C PHE A 41 1.68 -15.11 1.73
N CYS A 42 2.47 -14.34 0.99
CA CYS A 42 2.76 -12.95 1.32
C CYS A 42 1.53 -12.03 1.32
N PHE A 43 0.51 -12.31 0.49
CA PHE A 43 -0.72 -11.52 0.40
C PHE A 43 -1.88 -12.06 1.24
N GLN A 44 -1.77 -13.28 1.73
CA GLN A 44 -2.82 -13.98 2.47
C GLN A 44 -2.54 -14.07 3.98
N GLY A 45 -1.61 -13.26 4.46
CA GLY A 45 -1.13 -13.27 5.83
C GLY A 45 0.21 -13.98 5.95
N CYS A 46 1.19 -13.29 6.50
CA CYS A 46 2.53 -13.84 6.72
C CYS A 46 2.59 -14.58 8.05
N LYS A 47 2.47 -15.91 8.06
CA LYS A 47 2.47 -16.75 9.26
C LYS A 47 3.70 -16.53 10.14
N SER A 48 4.87 -16.26 9.56
CA SER A 48 6.12 -16.03 10.31
C SER A 48 6.26 -14.58 10.82
N GLY A 49 5.40 -13.66 10.40
CA GLY A 49 5.56 -12.23 10.68
C GLY A 49 6.77 -11.58 9.99
N ALA A 50 7.46 -12.30 9.10
CA ALA A 50 8.65 -11.80 8.40
C ALA A 50 8.33 -10.63 7.45
N LYS A 51 7.16 -10.68 6.77
CA LYS A 51 6.71 -9.58 5.90
C LYS A 51 6.31 -8.39 6.75
N TRP A 52 6.78 -7.21 6.35
CA TRP A 52 6.35 -5.96 6.97
C TRP A 52 4.85 -5.73 6.79
N SER A 53 4.21 -5.36 7.86
CA SER A 53 2.90 -4.71 7.87
C SER A 53 2.74 -3.95 9.18
N ALA A 54 1.93 -2.91 9.22
CA ALA A 54 1.70 -2.12 10.43
C ALA A 54 1.26 -2.99 11.62
N GLY A 55 0.44 -4.04 11.36
CA GLY A 55 -0.02 -4.96 12.40
C GLY A 55 1.08 -5.81 13.06
N TYR A 56 2.21 -6.02 12.38
CA TYR A 56 3.34 -6.77 12.93
C TYR A 56 4.47 -5.88 13.44
N THR A 57 4.47 -4.60 13.11
CA THR A 57 5.60 -3.70 13.34
C THR A 57 5.23 -2.48 14.17
N GLU A 58 4.60 -1.49 13.58
CA GLU A 58 4.36 -0.19 14.20
C GLU A 58 3.30 -0.25 15.29
N ILE A 59 2.19 -0.92 15.05
CA ILE A 59 1.06 -0.98 16.00
C ILE A 59 1.50 -1.58 17.34
N PRO A 60 2.13 -2.77 17.40
CA PRO A 60 2.60 -3.33 18.67
C PRO A 60 3.66 -2.47 19.39
N LYS A 61 4.44 -1.70 18.64
CA LYS A 61 5.41 -0.76 19.23
C LYS A 61 4.70 0.48 19.79
N ALA A 62 3.72 0.99 19.07
CA ALA A 62 2.94 2.15 19.49
C ALA A 62 2.12 1.84 20.77
N GLU A 63 1.48 0.68 20.82
CA GLU A 63 0.74 0.21 21.99
C GLU A 63 1.60 0.18 23.26
N LYS A 64 2.86 -0.29 23.14
CA LYS A 64 3.82 -0.33 24.27
C LYS A 64 4.18 1.04 24.84
N THR A 65 3.93 2.12 24.08
CA THR A 65 4.20 3.48 24.59
C THR A 65 3.15 3.99 25.59
N GLY A 66 1.98 3.36 25.64
CA GLY A 66 0.82 3.81 26.42
C GLY A 66 0.16 5.08 25.89
N ASN A 67 0.65 5.64 24.77
CA ASN A 67 0.13 6.87 24.16
C ASN A 67 -0.61 6.62 22.84
N PHE A 68 -1.00 5.38 22.58
CA PHE A 68 -1.64 4.96 21.34
C PHE A 68 -2.94 4.20 21.65
N GLU A 69 -3.99 4.53 20.91
CA GLU A 69 -5.25 3.80 20.91
C GLU A 69 -5.57 3.35 19.48
N LEU A 70 -5.73 2.04 19.28
CA LEU A 70 -6.25 1.48 18.04
C LEU A 70 -7.76 1.29 18.19
N ARG A 71 -8.53 1.97 17.36
CA ARG A 71 -9.98 1.81 17.30
C ARG A 71 -10.36 1.13 16.00
N THR A 72 -10.69 -0.15 16.10
CA THR A 72 -11.22 -0.96 14.99
C THR A 72 -12.74 -0.76 14.85
N GLU A 73 -13.30 -1.21 13.72
CA GLU A 73 -14.74 -1.10 13.42
C GLU A 73 -15.27 0.34 13.59
N ALA A 74 -14.42 1.31 13.27
CA ALA A 74 -14.70 2.74 13.35
C ALA A 74 -14.54 3.37 11.96
N HIS A 75 -15.65 3.42 11.21
CA HIS A 75 -15.66 3.96 9.84
C HIS A 75 -15.79 5.47 9.85
N VAL A 76 -14.72 6.19 9.53
CA VAL A 76 -14.74 7.66 9.46
C VAL A 76 -15.55 8.10 8.24
N VAL A 77 -16.57 8.90 8.47
CA VAL A 77 -17.50 9.39 7.44
C VAL A 77 -17.39 10.88 7.16
N GLN A 78 -16.78 11.65 8.07
CA GLN A 78 -16.60 13.08 7.89
C GLN A 78 -15.40 13.60 8.71
N ILE A 79 -14.65 14.52 8.13
CA ILE A 79 -13.69 15.35 8.85
C ILE A 79 -14.40 16.64 9.27
N THR A 80 -14.29 17.01 10.53
CA THR A 80 -14.97 18.20 11.08
C THR A 80 -14.02 19.38 11.20
N HIS A 81 -14.58 20.59 11.16
CA HIS A 81 -13.84 21.84 11.37
C HIS A 81 -14.64 22.81 12.28
N ASN A 82 -13.93 23.72 12.90
CA ASN A 82 -14.52 24.78 13.70
C ASN A 82 -15.01 25.96 12.82
N LYS A 83 -15.58 27.00 13.47
CA LYS A 83 -16.10 28.19 12.79
C LYS A 83 -15.01 29.02 12.06
N SER A 84 -13.72 28.84 12.36
CA SER A 84 -12.61 29.47 11.64
C SER A 84 -12.08 28.61 10.49
N GLY A 85 -12.70 27.48 10.18
CA GLY A 85 -12.30 26.58 9.12
C GLY A 85 -11.16 25.62 9.48
N LYS A 86 -10.66 25.65 10.73
CA LYS A 86 -9.60 24.74 11.18
C LYS A 86 -10.19 23.39 11.55
N VAL A 87 -9.59 22.31 11.04
CA VAL A 87 -9.96 20.93 11.41
C VAL A 87 -9.91 20.74 12.92
N ASP A 88 -10.92 20.12 13.49
CA ASP A 88 -11.09 19.91 14.92
C ASP A 88 -11.41 18.47 15.32
N GLY A 89 -11.60 17.57 14.35
CA GLY A 89 -11.89 16.17 14.63
C GLY A 89 -12.47 15.41 13.43
N VAL A 90 -13.10 14.29 13.75
CA VAL A 90 -13.80 13.44 12.78
C VAL A 90 -15.12 12.94 13.36
N VAL A 91 -16.05 12.60 12.47
CA VAL A 91 -17.21 11.76 12.77
C VAL A 91 -16.96 10.37 12.20
N TYR A 92 -17.21 9.35 12.98
CA TYR A 92 -17.14 7.96 12.54
C TYR A 92 -18.39 7.20 12.95
N VAL A 93 -18.67 6.12 12.24
CA VAL A 93 -19.73 5.15 12.58
C VAL A 93 -19.07 3.96 13.25
N ASP A 94 -19.55 3.59 14.42
CA ASP A 94 -19.10 2.44 15.18
C ASP A 94 -19.70 1.12 14.67
N LYS A 95 -19.31 -0.01 15.26
CA LYS A 95 -19.80 -1.35 14.90
C LYS A 95 -21.32 -1.50 15.01
N ASP A 96 -21.97 -0.72 15.85
CA ASP A 96 -23.42 -0.78 16.11
C ASP A 96 -24.20 0.19 15.19
N GLY A 97 -23.51 0.90 14.29
CA GLY A 97 -24.12 1.85 13.36
C GLY A 97 -24.31 3.26 13.94
N ASN A 98 -23.86 3.52 15.17
CA ASN A 98 -24.03 4.81 15.80
C ASN A 98 -22.94 5.80 15.37
N GLN A 99 -23.34 7.04 15.14
CA GLN A 99 -22.38 8.11 14.87
C GLN A 99 -21.72 8.58 16.17
N GLN A 100 -20.39 8.63 16.13
CA GLN A 100 -19.53 9.08 17.21
C GLN A 100 -18.65 10.24 16.72
N LYS A 101 -18.25 11.13 17.62
CA LYS A 101 -17.35 12.24 17.32
C LYS A 101 -16.05 12.09 18.09
N GLN A 102 -14.92 12.13 17.38
CA GLN A 102 -13.59 12.19 17.98
C GLN A 102 -12.95 13.55 17.70
N LYS A 103 -12.66 14.29 18.77
CA LYS A 103 -11.90 15.54 18.66
C LYS A 103 -10.40 15.26 18.47
N ALA A 104 -9.74 16.07 17.64
CA ALA A 104 -8.31 15.98 17.41
C ALA A 104 -7.72 17.36 17.04
N ARG A 105 -6.49 17.60 17.44
CA ARG A 105 -5.74 18.83 17.03
C ARG A 105 -5.20 18.69 15.60
N ILE A 106 -4.92 17.48 15.18
CA ILE A 106 -4.42 17.11 13.86
C ILE A 106 -5.16 15.86 13.41
N VAL A 107 -5.57 15.82 12.16
CA VAL A 107 -6.15 14.64 11.50
C VAL A 107 -5.27 14.27 10.32
N ALA A 108 -4.68 13.08 10.36
CA ALA A 108 -3.93 12.51 9.23
C ALA A 108 -4.86 11.58 8.44
N VAL A 109 -5.07 11.87 7.17
CA VAL A 109 -5.93 11.06 6.29
C VAL A 109 -5.05 10.14 5.45
N ALA A 110 -5.14 8.85 5.69
CA ALA A 110 -4.33 7.82 5.06
C ALA A 110 -5.18 6.67 4.49
N GLY A 111 -6.34 7.00 3.91
CA GLY A 111 -7.32 6.04 3.39
C GLY A 111 -7.04 5.56 1.96
N ASN A 112 -5.82 5.69 1.45
CA ASN A 112 -5.40 5.43 0.06
C ASN A 112 -5.89 6.48 -0.97
N SER A 113 -5.54 6.26 -2.24
CA SER A 113 -5.81 7.21 -3.34
C SER A 113 -7.28 7.25 -3.80
N ILE A 114 -8.12 6.37 -3.30
CA ILE A 114 -9.57 6.35 -3.59
C ILE A 114 -10.37 6.85 -2.39
N GLU A 115 -10.16 6.28 -1.21
CA GLU A 115 -10.95 6.61 -0.03
C GLU A 115 -10.58 7.96 0.60
N THR A 116 -9.31 8.39 0.48
CA THR A 116 -8.90 9.74 0.93
C THR A 116 -9.66 10.85 0.21
N PRO A 117 -9.65 10.93 -1.15
CA PRO A 117 -10.42 11.97 -1.84
C PRO A 117 -11.94 11.81 -1.62
N ARG A 118 -12.45 10.59 -1.53
CA ARG A 118 -13.86 10.34 -1.21
C ARG A 118 -14.24 10.97 0.14
N LEU A 119 -13.46 10.74 1.19
CA LEU A 119 -13.69 11.30 2.51
C LEU A 119 -13.61 12.85 2.50
N LEU A 120 -12.65 13.42 1.77
CA LEU A 120 -12.52 14.88 1.64
C LEU A 120 -13.74 15.49 0.95
N LEU A 121 -14.24 14.88 -0.12
CA LEU A 121 -15.45 15.34 -0.84
C LEU A 121 -16.71 15.19 0.01
N MET A 122 -16.84 14.08 0.74
CA MET A 122 -17.97 13.85 1.66
C MET A 122 -17.95 14.75 2.90
N SER A 123 -16.82 15.38 3.20
CA SER A 123 -16.68 16.32 4.32
C SER A 123 -17.10 17.75 3.95
N ASN A 124 -18.05 17.89 3.02
CA ASN A 124 -18.57 19.16 2.59
C ASN A 124 -19.39 19.84 3.70
N THR A 125 -19.34 21.18 3.72
CA THR A 125 -20.10 22.04 4.65
C THR A 125 -20.46 23.35 3.94
N SER A 126 -21.23 24.22 4.60
CA SER A 126 -21.51 25.57 4.03
C SER A 126 -20.24 26.39 3.82
N MET A 127 -19.19 26.17 4.57
CA MET A 127 -17.89 26.83 4.42
C MET A 127 -17.06 26.18 3.28
N TYR A 128 -17.21 24.90 3.06
CA TYR A 128 -16.49 24.10 2.05
C TYR A 128 -17.49 23.29 1.22
N PRO A 129 -18.29 23.95 0.36
CA PRO A 129 -19.40 23.29 -0.36
C PRO A 129 -18.94 22.18 -1.30
N ASP A 130 -17.73 22.29 -1.83
CA ASP A 130 -17.14 21.30 -2.76
C ASP A 130 -16.23 20.27 -2.04
N GLY A 131 -16.31 20.18 -0.72
CA GLY A 131 -15.47 19.31 0.10
C GLY A 131 -14.21 19.98 0.63
N LEU A 132 -13.55 19.32 1.58
CA LEU A 132 -12.32 19.82 2.19
C LEU A 132 -11.15 19.73 1.23
N SER A 133 -10.22 20.70 1.34
CA SER A 133 -8.99 20.80 0.52
C SER A 133 -9.24 20.86 -1.00
N ASN A 134 -10.43 21.23 -1.43
CA ASN A 134 -10.87 21.18 -2.83
C ASN A 134 -11.09 22.57 -3.47
N SER A 135 -10.47 23.63 -2.98
CA SER A 135 -10.60 24.99 -3.52
C SER A 135 -10.23 25.11 -5.00
N ALA A 136 -9.34 24.26 -5.50
CA ALA A 136 -8.95 24.20 -6.93
C ALA A 136 -9.74 23.14 -7.72
N GLY A 137 -10.72 22.45 -7.12
CA GLY A 137 -11.53 21.43 -7.77
C GLY A 137 -10.76 20.20 -8.24
N GLN A 138 -9.61 19.87 -7.62
CA GLN A 138 -8.73 18.78 -8.06
C GLN A 138 -8.90 17.49 -7.25
N VAL A 139 -9.56 17.54 -6.10
CA VAL A 139 -9.76 16.36 -5.26
C VAL A 139 -10.58 15.31 -6.00
N GLY A 140 -10.08 14.09 -6.08
CA GLY A 140 -10.69 12.97 -6.79
C GLY A 140 -10.49 12.96 -8.30
N LYS A 141 -9.75 13.93 -8.87
CA LYS A 141 -9.42 13.97 -10.29
C LYS A 141 -8.02 13.45 -10.58
N ASN A 142 -7.77 13.12 -11.85
CA ASN A 142 -6.45 12.70 -12.36
C ASN A 142 -5.88 11.47 -11.65
N TYR A 143 -6.73 10.56 -11.22
CA TYR A 143 -6.25 9.28 -10.67
C TYR A 143 -5.57 8.47 -11.77
N MET A 144 -4.30 8.14 -11.55
CA MET A 144 -3.50 7.33 -12.47
C MET A 144 -3.02 6.07 -11.76
N ARG A 145 -3.54 4.93 -12.16
CA ARG A 145 -3.07 3.64 -11.72
C ARG A 145 -1.89 3.18 -12.59
N HIS A 146 -0.96 2.44 -12.00
CA HIS A 146 0.08 1.76 -12.78
C HIS A 146 -0.55 0.92 -13.90
N LEU A 147 -0.03 1.07 -15.10
CA LEU A 147 -0.35 0.16 -16.20
C LEU A 147 0.41 -1.15 -15.96
N THR A 148 -0.33 -2.21 -15.67
CA THR A 148 0.22 -3.53 -15.44
C THR A 148 -0.47 -4.54 -16.33
N ALA A 149 0.31 -5.33 -17.06
CA ALA A 149 -0.16 -6.52 -17.74
C ALA A 149 0.23 -7.77 -16.94
N SER A 150 -0.58 -8.81 -17.01
CA SER A 150 -0.25 -10.10 -16.43
C SER A 150 -0.05 -11.10 -17.57
N ILE A 151 1.10 -11.77 -17.58
CA ILE A 151 1.41 -12.83 -18.52
C ILE A 151 1.51 -14.14 -17.74
N TYR A 152 0.75 -15.14 -18.17
CA TYR A 152 0.76 -16.46 -17.59
C TYR A 152 1.36 -17.43 -18.60
N ALA A 153 2.35 -18.20 -18.17
CA ALA A 153 2.99 -19.21 -19.00
C ALA A 153 2.87 -20.59 -18.36
N LEU A 154 2.52 -21.60 -19.17
CA LEU A 154 2.62 -23.00 -18.78
C LEU A 154 4.02 -23.48 -19.10
N MET A 155 4.72 -24.01 -18.11
CA MET A 155 6.09 -24.47 -18.24
C MET A 155 6.13 -26.00 -18.37
N ASP A 156 7.05 -26.54 -19.18
CA ASP A 156 7.21 -27.98 -19.35
C ASP A 156 7.66 -28.71 -18.08
N LYS A 157 8.29 -27.98 -17.16
CA LYS A 157 8.79 -28.51 -15.89
C LYS A 157 8.21 -27.74 -14.71
N PRO A 158 7.94 -28.39 -13.55
CA PRO A 158 7.46 -27.72 -12.35
C PRO A 158 8.42 -26.61 -11.89
N VAL A 159 7.93 -25.39 -11.80
CA VAL A 159 8.68 -24.20 -11.33
C VAL A 159 8.58 -24.03 -9.81
N ASN A 160 7.58 -24.62 -9.17
CA ASN A 160 7.29 -24.48 -7.73
C ASN A 160 7.10 -23.02 -7.30
N MET A 161 6.35 -22.23 -8.05
CA MET A 161 6.08 -20.81 -7.79
C MET A 161 5.49 -20.55 -6.40
N HIS A 162 4.80 -21.53 -5.83
CA HIS A 162 4.22 -21.49 -4.49
C HIS A 162 5.27 -21.47 -3.36
N ARG A 163 6.55 -21.66 -3.68
CA ARG A 163 7.65 -21.56 -2.70
C ARG A 163 8.45 -20.30 -2.96
N GLY A 164 8.57 -19.46 -1.97
CA GLY A 164 9.31 -18.22 -2.06
C GLY A 164 8.47 -17.00 -1.76
N THR A 165 9.00 -15.83 -2.09
CA THR A 165 8.29 -14.56 -2.00
C THR A 165 7.41 -14.37 -3.25
N THR A 166 6.34 -13.57 -3.13
CA THR A 166 5.42 -13.31 -4.23
C THR A 166 6.09 -12.61 -5.40
N MET A 167 7.03 -11.71 -5.13
CA MET A 167 7.88 -11.08 -6.13
C MET A 167 9.24 -11.75 -6.13
N ALA A 168 9.42 -12.72 -7.03
CA ALA A 168 10.63 -13.51 -7.09
C ALA A 168 11.82 -12.73 -7.68
N GLY A 169 11.57 -11.91 -8.70
CA GLY A 169 12.59 -11.13 -9.37
C GLY A 169 12.02 -9.95 -10.12
N ILE A 170 12.90 -9.08 -10.58
CA ILE A 170 12.61 -7.88 -11.36
C ILE A 170 13.69 -7.71 -12.43
N ILE A 171 13.30 -7.21 -13.60
CA ILE A 171 14.18 -6.79 -14.69
C ILE A 171 14.05 -5.28 -14.80
N THR A 172 15.13 -4.53 -14.68
CA THR A 172 15.12 -3.06 -14.65
C THR A 172 15.77 -2.41 -15.86
N ASP A 173 16.23 -3.17 -16.83
CA ASP A 173 16.81 -2.63 -18.08
C ASP A 173 15.90 -1.63 -18.80
N GLU A 174 14.58 -1.87 -18.74
CA GLU A 174 13.56 -1.02 -19.39
C GLU A 174 13.05 0.12 -18.50
N SER A 175 13.56 0.28 -17.27
CA SER A 175 13.10 1.32 -16.34
C SER A 175 13.58 2.73 -16.71
N ILE A 176 14.61 2.83 -17.54
CA ILE A 176 15.14 4.12 -18.00
C ILE A 176 14.33 4.60 -19.20
N ASN A 177 13.89 5.86 -19.16
CA ASN A 177 13.20 6.47 -20.28
C ASN A 177 14.17 6.63 -21.46
N ASP A 178 13.83 6.03 -22.59
CA ASP A 178 14.57 6.13 -23.84
C ASP A 178 13.65 6.68 -24.94
N PRO A 179 13.84 7.95 -25.35
CA PRO A 179 12.98 8.58 -26.36
C PRO A 179 12.97 7.83 -27.71
N SER A 180 14.02 7.07 -28.03
CA SER A 180 14.09 6.30 -29.29
C SER A 180 13.04 5.19 -29.36
N ARG A 181 12.55 4.72 -28.21
CA ARG A 181 11.53 3.66 -28.11
C ARG A 181 10.09 4.16 -28.23
N GLY A 182 9.87 5.47 -28.17
CA GLY A 182 8.56 6.08 -28.29
C GLY A 182 7.61 5.85 -27.10
N PHE A 183 8.13 5.38 -25.94
CA PHE A 183 7.37 5.21 -24.71
C PHE A 183 8.21 5.59 -23.48
N VAL A 184 7.54 5.90 -22.38
CA VAL A 184 8.20 6.11 -21.09
C VAL A 184 8.66 4.76 -20.53
N GLY A 185 9.83 4.73 -19.90
CA GLY A 185 10.40 3.52 -19.32
C GLY A 185 9.47 2.86 -18.28
N GLY A 186 9.58 1.54 -18.16
CA GLY A 186 8.83 0.72 -17.22
C GLY A 186 9.68 -0.46 -16.72
N TYR A 187 9.17 -1.19 -15.72
CA TYR A 187 9.84 -2.36 -15.14
C TYR A 187 8.83 -3.42 -14.69
#